data_07bc013f518b99fee4c82faa6c978b7b
#
_entry.id   07bc013f518b99fee4c82faa6c978b7b
#
_cell.length_a   1.000
_cell.length_b   1.000
_cell.length_c   1.000
_cell.angle_alpha   90.00
_cell.angle_beta   90.00
_cell.angle_gamma   90.00
#
_symmetry.space_group_name_H-M   'P 1'
#
loop_
_entity.id
_entity.type
_entity.pdbx_description
1 polymer ?
#
loop_
_entity_poly.entity_id
_entity_poly.type
_entity_poly.pdbx_seq_one_letter_code
_entity_poly.pdbx_strand_id
1 'polypeptide(L)'
;MVVHVQRPAFNLREKINEISGKVSPNRMPPGSIIQVRQFTTTNSAEGGFLLQTSSSSFTETPLLLAITPKFSTSKILINVNTSSYCAGNNHTSYTIYRDSTNLGGSTYGVVDFTAAHTWRPFSMMLLDTPQTTSSVTYRVYGKTLNNTLYMGGDSDVHNTITLMEVKQ
;
A
#
# COMPACT_ATOMS: atom_id res chain seq x y z
N MET A 1 0.92 20.12 -65.77
CA MET A 1 0.35 20.63 -64.53
C MET A 1 0.83 19.75 -63.38
N VAL A 2 1.81 20.23 -62.58
CA VAL A 2 2.39 19.48 -61.46
C VAL A 2 1.63 19.88 -60.21
N VAL A 3 0.87 18.94 -59.65
CA VAL A 3 0.19 19.16 -58.38
C VAL A 3 1.18 18.88 -57.23
N HIS A 4 1.73 19.93 -56.63
CA HIS A 4 2.49 19.81 -55.40
C HIS A 4 1.53 19.59 -54.25
N VAL A 5 1.36 18.33 -53.84
CA VAL A 5 0.72 18.00 -52.58
C VAL A 5 1.72 18.30 -51.47
N GLN A 6 1.67 19.48 -50.89
CA GLN A 6 2.36 19.77 -49.64
C GLN A 6 1.66 18.97 -48.53
N ARG A 7 2.24 17.83 -48.16
CA ARG A 7 1.95 17.26 -46.88
C ARG A 7 2.41 18.23 -45.80
N PRO A 8 1.60 18.65 -44.84
CA PRO A 8 2.10 19.45 -43.74
C PRO A 8 3.22 18.65 -43.08
N ALA A 9 4.39 19.30 -42.98
CA ALA A 9 5.55 18.69 -42.34
C ALA A 9 5.14 18.28 -40.94
N PHE A 10 5.11 16.96 -40.68
CA PHE A 10 4.81 16.43 -39.37
C PHE A 10 6.00 16.77 -38.48
N ASN A 11 5.88 17.83 -37.68
CA ASN A 11 6.90 18.22 -36.75
C ASN A 11 6.85 17.32 -35.52
N LEU A 12 7.60 16.22 -35.56
CA LEU A 12 7.71 15.27 -34.48
C LEU A 12 8.12 15.95 -33.15
N ARG A 13 8.94 17.01 -33.23
CA ARG A 13 9.41 17.77 -32.08
C ARG A 13 8.29 18.56 -31.40
N GLU A 14 7.41 19.18 -32.18
CA GLU A 14 6.22 19.84 -31.65
C GLU A 14 5.26 18.83 -31.01
N LYS A 15 5.05 17.67 -31.65
CA LYS A 15 4.23 16.59 -31.09
C LYS A 15 4.82 15.99 -29.82
N ILE A 16 6.14 15.87 -29.73
CA ILE A 16 6.83 15.44 -28.50
C ILE A 16 6.72 16.52 -27.43
N ASN A 17 6.81 17.79 -27.77
CA ASN A 17 6.62 18.89 -26.81
C ASN A 17 5.17 19.02 -26.35
N GLU A 18 4.17 18.74 -27.19
CA GLU A 18 2.77 18.62 -26.79
C GLU A 18 2.54 17.43 -25.82
N ILE A 19 3.34 16.37 -25.93
CA ILE A 19 3.31 15.20 -25.02
C ILE A 19 4.10 15.48 -23.73
N SER A 20 5.00 16.45 -23.69
CA SER A 20 5.76 16.83 -22.49
C SER A 20 4.91 17.49 -21.40
N GLY A 21 3.68 17.90 -21.70
CA GLY A 21 2.61 18.07 -20.73
C GLY A 21 2.13 16.70 -20.22
N LYS A 22 1.90 16.56 -18.94
CA LYS A 22 1.45 15.36 -18.22
C LYS A 22 0.60 14.44 -19.10
N VAL A 23 1.09 13.22 -19.37
CA VAL A 23 0.30 12.21 -20.07
C VAL A 23 -0.97 11.96 -19.26
N SER A 24 -2.12 12.26 -19.86
CA SER A 24 -3.41 12.01 -19.17
C SER A 24 -3.52 10.54 -18.76
N PRO A 25 -3.94 10.24 -17.53
CA PRO A 25 -4.17 8.86 -17.09
C PRO A 25 -5.05 8.05 -18.05
N ASN A 26 -5.99 8.71 -18.75
CA ASN A 26 -6.85 8.07 -19.76
C ASN A 26 -6.07 7.48 -20.96
N ARG A 27 -4.91 8.04 -21.28
CA ARG A 27 -4.08 7.62 -22.41
C ARG A 27 -3.03 6.57 -22.03
N MET A 28 -2.87 6.29 -20.74
CA MET A 28 -1.95 5.26 -20.29
C MET A 28 -2.51 3.86 -20.58
N PRO A 29 -1.70 2.91 -21.02
CA PRO A 29 -2.18 1.54 -21.27
C PRO A 29 -2.58 0.83 -19.96
N PRO A 30 -3.41 -0.25 -20.03
CA PRO A 30 -3.64 -1.12 -18.87
C PRO A 30 -2.32 -1.63 -18.27
N GLY A 31 -2.29 -1.79 -16.96
CA GLY A 31 -1.09 -2.16 -16.20
C GLY A 31 -0.21 -0.97 -15.81
N SER A 32 -0.45 0.24 -16.34
CA SER A 32 0.30 1.43 -15.94
C SER A 32 0.01 1.83 -14.50
N ILE A 33 1.05 2.27 -13.80
CA ILE A 33 0.90 2.92 -12.49
C ILE A 33 0.51 4.38 -12.74
N ILE A 34 -0.68 4.77 -12.26
CA ILE A 34 -1.27 6.10 -12.49
C ILE A 34 -0.87 7.08 -11.39
N GLN A 35 -0.83 6.61 -10.15
CA GLN A 35 -0.40 7.38 -9.00
C GLN A 35 0.24 6.48 -7.95
N VAL A 36 1.17 7.06 -7.20
CA VAL A 36 1.80 6.43 -6.04
C VAL A 36 1.62 7.34 -4.85
N ARG A 37 1.24 6.76 -3.73
CA ARG A 37 1.21 7.42 -2.42
C ARG A 37 1.99 6.58 -1.44
N GLN A 38 2.74 7.23 -0.56
CA GLN A 38 3.49 6.58 0.49
C GLN A 38 3.34 7.35 1.80
N PHE A 39 3.22 6.61 2.87
CA PHE A 39 3.36 7.11 4.23
C PHE A 39 4.47 6.34 4.92
N THR A 40 5.36 7.07 5.57
CA THR A 40 6.45 6.51 6.36
C THR A 40 6.37 7.11 7.76
N THR A 41 6.49 6.29 8.76
CA THR A 41 6.57 6.71 10.15
C THR A 41 7.68 5.97 10.87
N THR A 42 8.34 6.64 11.77
CA THR A 42 9.12 6.03 12.85
C THR A 42 8.22 5.88 14.06
N ASN A 43 8.59 5.08 15.01
CA ASN A 43 7.82 4.93 16.22
C ASN A 43 7.87 6.21 17.06
N SER A 44 6.73 6.83 17.28
CA SER A 44 6.62 8.07 18.05
C SER A 44 5.57 7.99 19.16
N ALA A 45 4.92 6.85 19.34
CA ALA A 45 4.03 6.66 20.49
C ALA A 45 4.84 6.44 21.77
N GLU A 46 4.32 6.89 22.90
CA GLU A 46 4.85 6.54 24.21
C GLU A 46 5.02 5.00 24.29
N GLY A 47 6.27 4.53 24.41
CA GLY A 47 6.62 3.11 24.37
C GLY A 47 7.31 2.65 23.08
N GLY A 48 7.42 3.48 22.03
CA GLY A 48 8.24 3.21 20.85
C GLY A 48 7.70 2.19 19.86
N PHE A 49 6.40 1.84 19.87
CA PHE A 49 5.82 0.83 18.97
C PHE A 49 4.59 1.37 18.22
N LEU A 50 4.40 0.92 16.98
CA LEU A 50 3.17 1.20 16.23
C LEU A 50 1.96 0.45 16.80
N LEU A 51 2.19 -0.73 17.36
CA LEU A 51 1.19 -1.53 18.01
C LEU A 51 1.84 -2.31 19.15
N GLN A 52 1.19 -2.28 20.30
CA GLN A 52 1.40 -3.22 21.39
C GLN A 52 0.05 -3.84 21.75
N THR A 53 -0.08 -5.14 21.60
CA THR A 53 -1.35 -5.84 21.88
C THR A 53 -1.13 -7.28 22.33
N SER A 54 -2.02 -7.76 23.20
CA SER A 54 -2.18 -9.18 23.56
C SER A 54 -3.51 -9.76 23.03
N SER A 55 -4.18 -9.02 22.16
CA SER A 55 -5.50 -9.40 21.63
C SER A 55 -5.39 -10.53 20.61
N SER A 56 -6.29 -11.51 20.71
CA SER A 56 -6.52 -12.53 19.67
C SER A 56 -7.42 -12.04 18.52
N SER A 57 -7.95 -10.83 18.64
CA SER A 57 -8.67 -10.13 17.56
C SER A 57 -7.76 -9.09 16.92
N PHE A 58 -7.93 -8.86 15.62
CA PHE A 58 -7.17 -7.85 14.88
C PHE A 58 -7.37 -6.47 15.50
N THR A 59 -6.26 -5.86 15.91
CA THR A 59 -6.17 -4.52 16.50
C THR A 59 -5.56 -3.56 15.49
N GLU A 60 -6.12 -2.38 15.36
CA GLU A 60 -5.66 -1.37 14.42
C GLU A 60 -4.31 -0.76 14.80
N THR A 61 -3.58 -0.32 13.79
CA THR A 61 -2.33 0.42 13.94
C THR A 61 -2.46 1.84 13.38
N PRO A 62 -1.56 2.77 13.73
CA PRO A 62 -1.48 4.08 13.08
C PRO A 62 -0.89 4.01 11.65
N LEU A 63 -0.46 2.84 11.17
CA LEU A 63 0.06 2.69 9.82
C LEU A 63 -1.10 2.58 8.82
N LEU A 64 -1.52 3.74 8.34
CA LEU A 64 -2.65 3.90 7.41
C LEU A 64 -2.35 4.91 6.31
N LEU A 65 -3.02 4.76 5.18
CA LEU A 65 -2.91 5.69 4.06
C LEU A 65 -4.19 5.67 3.23
N ALA A 66 -4.66 6.84 2.82
CA ALA A 66 -5.80 6.98 1.94
C ALA A 66 -5.37 7.25 0.49
N ILE A 67 -6.16 6.75 -0.45
CA ILE A 67 -6.01 7.01 -1.89
C ILE A 67 -7.39 7.23 -2.52
N THR A 68 -7.45 8.15 -3.48
CA THR A 68 -8.65 8.38 -4.30
C THR A 68 -8.37 7.86 -5.71
N PRO A 69 -8.91 6.70 -6.10
CA PRO A 69 -8.65 6.13 -7.41
C PRO A 69 -9.17 7.04 -8.53
N LYS A 70 -8.45 7.09 -9.64
CA LYS A 70 -8.84 7.88 -10.83
C LYS A 70 -9.91 7.17 -11.66
N PHE A 71 -9.93 5.83 -11.59
CA PHE A 71 -10.92 5.00 -12.30
C PHE A 71 -11.50 3.97 -11.35
N SER A 72 -12.81 3.73 -11.46
CA SER A 72 -13.50 2.70 -10.68
C SER A 72 -13.04 1.27 -11.01
N THR A 73 -12.44 1.09 -12.19
CA THR A 73 -11.87 -0.20 -12.63
C THR A 73 -10.43 -0.41 -12.16
N SER A 74 -9.76 0.64 -11.67
CA SER A 74 -8.37 0.53 -11.19
C SER A 74 -8.25 -0.46 -10.04
N LYS A 75 -7.08 -1.09 -9.95
CA LYS A 75 -6.65 -1.86 -8.79
C LYS A 75 -5.67 -1.05 -7.97
N ILE A 76 -5.63 -1.32 -6.67
CA ILE A 76 -4.66 -0.71 -5.76
C ILE A 76 -3.69 -1.79 -5.29
N LEU A 77 -2.42 -1.65 -5.67
CA LEU A 77 -1.34 -2.44 -5.13
C LEU A 77 -0.89 -1.80 -3.82
N ILE A 78 -1.02 -2.56 -2.74
CA ILE A 78 -0.64 -2.18 -1.39
C ILE A 78 0.66 -2.89 -1.05
N ASN A 79 1.67 -2.14 -0.62
CA ASN A 79 2.92 -2.69 -0.10
C ASN A 79 3.17 -2.11 1.30
N VAL A 80 3.44 -2.99 2.27
CA VAL A 80 3.74 -2.63 3.66
C VAL A 80 5.08 -3.24 4.04
N ASN A 81 5.95 -2.44 4.64
CA ASN A 81 7.21 -2.90 5.23
C ASN A 81 7.29 -2.43 6.67
N THR A 82 7.54 -3.35 7.58
CA THR A 82 7.58 -3.11 9.01
C THR A 82 8.34 -4.25 9.71
N SER A 83 8.34 -4.25 11.04
CA SER A 83 8.91 -5.32 11.85
C SER A 83 7.96 -5.75 12.96
N SER A 84 8.20 -6.92 13.49
CA SER A 84 7.42 -7.54 14.55
C SER A 84 8.32 -8.21 15.58
N TYR A 85 7.88 -8.14 16.84
CA TYR A 85 8.41 -8.89 17.96
C TYR A 85 7.26 -9.47 18.77
N CYS A 86 7.40 -10.68 19.24
CA CYS A 86 6.46 -11.28 20.20
C CYS A 86 7.20 -11.71 21.47
N ALA A 87 6.66 -11.34 22.62
CA ALA A 87 7.22 -11.71 23.92
C ALA A 87 6.87 -13.17 24.25
N GLY A 88 7.32 -14.10 23.44
CA GLY A 88 7.07 -15.53 23.58
C GLY A 88 6.99 -16.24 22.24
N ASN A 89 7.07 -17.56 22.25
CA ASN A 89 6.98 -18.38 21.05
C ASN A 89 5.50 -18.52 20.63
N ASN A 90 5.03 -17.64 19.74
CA ASN A 90 3.64 -17.59 19.38
C ASN A 90 3.36 -17.05 17.98
N HIS A 91 2.17 -17.37 17.46
CA HIS A 91 1.66 -16.85 16.21
C HIS A 91 1.34 -15.36 16.30
N THR A 92 1.85 -14.62 15.35
CA THR A 92 1.53 -13.22 15.10
C THR A 92 0.97 -13.11 13.71
N SER A 93 -0.21 -12.53 13.57
CA SER A 93 -0.91 -12.42 12.29
C SER A 93 -1.17 -10.96 11.96
N TYR A 94 -0.98 -10.61 10.71
CA TYR A 94 -1.18 -9.25 10.19
C TYR A 94 -2.09 -9.25 8.99
N THR A 95 -2.91 -8.21 8.90
CA THR A 95 -3.82 -8.03 7.78
C THR A 95 -3.94 -6.57 7.39
N ILE A 96 -4.55 -6.33 6.24
CA ILE A 96 -4.87 -5.00 5.73
C ILE A 96 -6.38 -4.88 5.66
N TYR A 97 -6.90 -3.79 6.21
CA TYR A 97 -8.29 -3.39 6.04
C TYR A 97 -8.39 -2.28 5.00
N ARG A 98 -9.37 -2.37 4.12
CA ARG A 98 -9.88 -1.24 3.35
C ARG A 98 -11.12 -0.72 4.08
N ASP A 99 -11.01 0.47 4.65
CA ASP A 99 -12.03 1.03 5.53
C ASP A 99 -12.41 0.03 6.64
N SER A 100 -13.58 -0.59 6.60
CA SER A 100 -14.02 -1.62 7.55
C SER A 100 -13.88 -3.06 7.04
N THR A 101 -13.42 -3.25 5.80
CA THR A 101 -13.35 -4.57 5.16
C THR A 101 -11.97 -5.18 5.33
N ASN A 102 -11.88 -6.34 5.99
CA ASN A 102 -10.65 -7.13 6.05
C ASN A 102 -10.36 -7.75 4.68
N LEU A 103 -9.20 -7.46 4.11
CA LEU A 103 -8.76 -7.97 2.80
C LEU A 103 -8.00 -9.30 2.90
N GLY A 104 -7.57 -9.69 4.10
CA GLY A 104 -6.93 -10.98 4.35
C GLY A 104 -7.88 -12.02 4.93
N GLY A 105 -7.33 -13.16 5.30
CA GLY A 105 -8.09 -14.20 5.99
C GLY A 105 -8.50 -13.78 7.41
N SER A 106 -9.69 -14.17 7.85
CA SER A 106 -10.19 -13.84 9.19
C SER A 106 -9.35 -14.47 10.32
N THR A 107 -8.73 -15.62 10.05
CA THR A 107 -7.93 -16.34 11.04
C THR A 107 -6.48 -15.92 11.07
N TYR A 108 -5.81 -15.81 9.91
CA TYR A 108 -4.38 -15.58 9.83
C TYR A 108 -4.00 -14.31 9.04
N GLY A 109 -4.97 -13.55 8.54
CA GLY A 109 -4.72 -12.30 7.80
C GLY A 109 -4.06 -12.52 6.46
N VAL A 110 -3.14 -11.63 6.11
CA VAL A 110 -2.31 -11.66 4.90
C VAL A 110 -0.96 -12.34 5.17
N VAL A 111 -0.44 -12.15 6.38
CA VAL A 111 0.84 -12.72 6.83
C VAL A 111 0.66 -13.27 8.23
N ASP A 112 1.16 -14.49 8.44
CA ASP A 112 1.21 -15.16 9.74
C ASP A 112 2.58 -15.82 9.91
N PHE A 113 3.18 -15.67 11.07
CA PHE A 113 4.42 -16.35 11.42
C PHE A 113 4.59 -16.48 12.92
N THR A 114 5.44 -17.40 13.34
CA THR A 114 5.84 -17.52 14.72
C THR A 114 6.99 -16.57 15.01
N ALA A 115 6.79 -15.62 15.90
CA ALA A 115 7.84 -14.77 16.45
C ALA A 115 8.18 -15.22 17.88
N ALA A 116 9.45 -15.28 18.22
CA ALA A 116 9.95 -15.67 19.53
C ALA A 116 11.10 -14.78 19.93
N HIS A 117 10.86 -13.86 20.87
CA HIS A 117 11.90 -13.02 21.52
C HIS A 117 12.91 -12.37 20.56
N THR A 118 12.55 -12.13 19.31
CA THR A 118 13.41 -11.56 18.28
C THR A 118 12.61 -10.66 17.36
N TRP A 119 13.14 -9.48 17.03
CA TRP A 119 12.60 -8.61 15.98
C TRP A 119 12.77 -9.27 14.62
N ARG A 120 11.70 -9.31 13.85
CA ARG A 120 11.68 -9.84 12.49
C ARG A 120 11.10 -8.82 11.54
N PRO A 121 11.85 -8.36 10.53
CA PRO A 121 11.26 -7.57 9.45
C PRO A 121 10.30 -8.43 8.65
N PHE A 122 9.19 -7.84 8.22
CA PHE A 122 8.26 -8.48 7.32
C PHE A 122 7.66 -7.48 6.34
N SER A 123 7.18 -7.99 5.23
CA SER A 123 6.42 -7.22 4.25
C SER A 123 5.12 -7.92 3.91
N MET A 124 4.11 -7.12 3.57
CA MET A 124 2.86 -7.59 3.00
C MET A 124 2.64 -6.91 1.65
N MET A 125 2.20 -7.68 0.67
CA MET A 125 1.82 -7.15 -0.63
C MET A 125 0.45 -7.73 -1.01
N LEU A 126 -0.47 -6.85 -1.39
CA LEU A 126 -1.83 -7.23 -1.78
C LEU A 126 -2.31 -6.34 -2.93
N LEU A 127 -3.04 -6.93 -3.86
CA LEU A 127 -3.71 -6.21 -4.94
C LEU A 127 -5.22 -6.23 -4.68
N ASP A 128 -5.78 -5.05 -4.39
CA ASP A 128 -7.21 -4.87 -4.12
C ASP A 128 -7.95 -4.23 -5.30
N THR A 129 -9.25 -4.47 -5.37
CA THR A 129 -10.15 -3.91 -6.39
C THR A 129 -11.29 -3.14 -5.69
N PRO A 130 -11.10 -1.86 -5.35
CA PRO A 130 -12.05 -1.09 -4.55
C PRO A 130 -13.35 -0.72 -5.28
N GLN A 131 -13.35 -0.76 -6.62
CA GLN A 131 -14.49 -0.46 -7.51
C GLN A 131 -15.13 0.91 -7.24
N THR A 132 -14.33 1.90 -6.90
CA THR A 132 -14.80 3.26 -6.59
C THR A 132 -13.82 4.32 -7.04
N THR A 133 -14.30 5.53 -7.25
CA THR A 133 -13.50 6.76 -7.40
C THR A 133 -13.58 7.65 -6.15
N SER A 134 -14.25 7.20 -5.10
CA SER A 134 -14.21 7.84 -3.78
C SER A 134 -12.91 7.50 -3.04
N SER A 135 -12.55 8.31 -2.06
CA SER A 135 -11.40 8.02 -1.20
C SER A 135 -11.64 6.75 -0.40
N VAL A 136 -10.63 5.88 -0.38
CA VAL A 136 -10.57 4.65 0.43
C VAL A 136 -9.33 4.68 1.29
N THR A 137 -9.42 4.17 2.52
CA THR A 137 -8.30 4.12 3.46
C THR A 137 -7.87 2.69 3.68
N TYR A 138 -6.58 2.43 3.50
CA TYR A 138 -5.95 1.17 3.83
C TYR A 138 -5.21 1.29 5.14
N ARG A 139 -5.43 0.35 6.07
CA ARG A 139 -4.82 0.33 7.39
C ARG A 139 -4.31 -1.07 7.73
N VAL A 140 -3.16 -1.12 8.37
CA VAL A 140 -2.58 -2.36 8.90
C VAL A 140 -3.18 -2.69 10.25
N TYR A 141 -3.47 -3.96 10.46
CA TYR A 141 -3.94 -4.54 11.72
C TYR A 141 -3.05 -5.70 12.11
N GLY A 142 -2.89 -5.90 13.42
CA GLY A 142 -2.15 -7.03 13.97
C GLY A 142 -2.89 -7.72 15.10
N LYS A 143 -2.62 -9.00 15.32
CA LYS A 143 -3.09 -9.78 16.46
C LYS A 143 -2.07 -10.84 16.87
N THR A 144 -2.24 -11.39 18.05
CA THR A 144 -1.48 -12.55 18.54
C THR A 144 -2.43 -13.54 19.22
N LEU A 145 -2.08 -14.82 19.22
CA LEU A 145 -2.90 -15.82 19.93
C LEU A 145 -2.68 -15.77 21.44
N ASN A 146 -1.45 -15.55 21.88
CA ASN A 146 -1.06 -15.43 23.28
C ASN A 146 0.14 -14.47 23.37
N ASN A 147 0.52 -14.05 24.56
CA ASN A 147 1.63 -13.13 24.82
C ASN A 147 1.41 -11.73 24.21
N THR A 148 2.40 -10.89 24.31
CA THR A 148 2.33 -9.53 23.79
C THR A 148 3.04 -9.44 22.45
N LEU A 149 2.33 -8.92 21.46
CA LEU A 149 2.84 -8.55 20.15
C LEU A 149 3.27 -7.08 20.19
N TYR A 150 4.43 -6.80 19.62
CA TYR A 150 4.92 -5.46 19.32
C TYR A 150 5.15 -5.35 17.82
N MET A 151 4.73 -4.26 17.20
CA MET A 151 4.94 -3.98 15.78
C MET A 151 5.62 -2.62 15.62
N GLY A 152 6.49 -2.52 14.62
CA GLY A 152 7.11 -1.28 14.20
C GLY A 152 8.58 -1.13 14.55
N GLY A 153 9.16 -2.00 15.36
CA GLY A 153 10.56 -1.94 15.76
C GLY A 153 10.85 -0.85 16.81
N ASP A 154 12.11 -0.55 17.00
CA ASP A 154 12.58 0.50 17.90
C ASP A 154 12.50 1.89 17.26
N SER A 155 12.83 2.95 18.00
CA SER A 155 12.56 4.36 17.69
C SER A 155 12.99 4.85 16.29
N ASP A 156 14.02 4.25 15.71
CA ASP A 156 14.57 4.66 14.40
C ASP A 156 14.17 3.75 13.24
N VAL A 157 13.31 2.76 13.48
CA VAL A 157 12.84 1.86 12.41
C VAL A 157 11.75 2.55 11.59
N HIS A 158 12.01 2.65 10.29
CA HIS A 158 11.04 3.19 9.33
C HIS A 158 10.00 2.14 8.96
N ASN A 159 8.75 2.46 9.22
CA ASN A 159 7.59 1.66 8.87
C ASN A 159 6.86 2.35 7.71
N THR A 160 6.59 1.62 6.64
CA THR A 160 6.04 2.21 5.42
C THR A 160 4.79 1.49 4.94
N ILE A 161 3.84 2.27 4.44
CA ILE A 161 2.75 1.79 3.59
C ILE A 161 2.80 2.55 2.27
N THR A 162 2.80 1.83 1.16
CA THR A 162 2.80 2.38 -0.19
C THR A 162 1.58 1.87 -0.94
N LEU A 163 0.85 2.78 -1.55
CA LEU A 163 -0.31 2.51 -2.40
C LEU A 163 0.02 2.93 -3.83
N MET A 164 -0.21 2.03 -4.80
CA MET A 164 -0.03 2.28 -6.22
C MET A 164 -1.32 1.98 -6.95
N GLU A 165 -1.88 2.98 -7.63
CA GLU A 165 -3.03 2.76 -8.51
C GLU A 165 -2.57 2.19 -9.83
N VAL A 166 -3.08 1.01 -10.17
CA VAL A 166 -2.80 0.28 -11.41
C VAL A 166 -4.02 0.34 -12.31
N LYS A 167 -3.89 0.94 -13.48
CA LYS A 167 -4.93 1.03 -14.50
C LYS A 167 -5.30 -0.35 -15.03
N GLN A 168 -6.58 -0.61 -15.21
CA GLN A 168 -7.12 -1.80 -15.90
C GLN A 168 -7.63 -1.46 -17.28
#